data_9960e6a2529c0fee99b03647e6d96849
#
_entry.id   9960e6a2529c0fee99b03647e6d96849
#
_cell.length_a   1.000
_cell.length_b   1.000
_cell.length_c   1.000
_cell.angle_alpha   90.00
_cell.angle_beta   90.00
_cell.angle_gamma   90.00
#
_symmetry.space_group_name_H-M   'P 1'
#
loop_
_entity.id
_entity.type
_entity.pdbx_description
1 polymer ?
#
loop_
_entity_poly.entity_id
_entity_poly.type
_entity_poly.pdbx_seq_one_letter_code
_entity_poly.pdbx_strand_id
1 'polypeptide(L)'
;MRRIFSIIAALAFLLPIQAKEKEIIKTGWNLGPLPVVGFDSDLGFQYGVCCDIFNFGNGSNYPKYDYKINIEASTYTKGSSILRTYGDFKTLIPDGKLFFDVTYFNAPKFGFYGYNGFASEFAPDRKGYHFMSRKQFRVLTSIQKKLTGNLNLAVGLAYYNIATDHLNLKDYDGLETLYNVYVNNDLIRSDEKNGGNVTQLRAGVVYDTRNHDSDPTDGVNMEASLVFAPDIIDGNGYSNLGLHFCFSEFVSFSESERLTFACRTLMQLNLWGDMPYYFTNNINSMFFRKLYTEAIGGNASVRGINRNGVLGEGMAMFNFEFRWRIYDFKLINQNWQIAANPFFDTGKILQPYRLVKQKESGLYSGNETKTHYSAGAGLKLVMNHNMVLSFEAARPPCAPLPPSPSFGSSS
;
A
#
# COMPACT_ATOMS: atom_id res chain seq x y z
N MET A 1 -24.02 -15.97 -13.66
CA MET A 1 -23.55 -14.60 -13.36
C MET A 1 -24.62 -13.52 -13.57
N ARG A 2 -25.33 -13.42 -14.71
CA ARG A 2 -26.40 -12.41 -14.90
C ARG A 2 -27.54 -12.44 -13.84
N ARG A 3 -27.97 -13.60 -13.40
CA ARG A 3 -29.04 -13.73 -12.37
C ARG A 3 -28.62 -13.32 -10.96
N ILE A 4 -27.33 -13.44 -10.61
CA ILE A 4 -26.79 -13.02 -9.31
C ILE A 4 -26.70 -11.49 -9.25
N PHE A 5 -26.29 -10.83 -10.34
CA PHE A 5 -26.28 -9.36 -10.45
C PHE A 5 -27.69 -8.75 -10.36
N SER A 6 -28.69 -9.41 -10.96
CA SER A 6 -30.09 -8.94 -10.88
C SER A 6 -30.68 -9.10 -9.48
N ILE A 7 -30.28 -10.11 -8.72
CA ILE A 7 -30.75 -10.32 -7.34
C ILE A 7 -30.08 -9.30 -6.39
N ILE A 8 -28.80 -9.00 -6.57
CA ILE A 8 -28.10 -7.97 -5.77
C ILE A 8 -28.64 -6.57 -6.07
N ALA A 9 -28.92 -6.24 -7.33
CA ALA A 9 -29.55 -5.00 -7.71
C ALA A 9 -30.99 -4.86 -7.17
N ALA A 10 -31.78 -5.93 -7.19
CA ALA A 10 -33.14 -5.93 -6.65
C ALA A 10 -33.18 -5.82 -5.12
N LEU A 11 -32.24 -6.46 -4.40
CA LEU A 11 -32.11 -6.32 -2.95
C LEU A 11 -31.67 -4.91 -2.54
N ALA A 12 -30.89 -4.21 -3.36
CA ALA A 12 -30.46 -2.84 -3.08
C ALA A 12 -31.62 -1.82 -3.15
N PHE A 13 -32.67 -2.11 -3.95
CA PHE A 13 -33.86 -1.26 -4.04
C PHE A 13 -34.91 -1.51 -2.95
N LEU A 14 -34.81 -2.62 -2.21
CA LEU A 14 -35.77 -3.01 -1.17
C LEU A 14 -35.34 -2.62 0.24
N LEU A 15 -34.14 -2.03 0.43
CA LEU A 15 -33.74 -1.54 1.75
C LEU A 15 -34.50 -0.24 2.07
N PRO A 16 -35.22 -0.16 3.18
CA PRO A 16 -35.90 1.06 3.58
C PRO A 16 -34.86 2.17 3.80
N ILE A 17 -35.20 3.38 3.36
CA ILE A 17 -34.44 4.60 3.70
C ILE A 17 -34.58 4.78 5.22
N GLN A 18 -33.66 4.18 5.98
CA GLN A 18 -33.63 4.39 7.43
C GLN A 18 -33.22 5.84 7.71
N ALA A 19 -33.98 6.49 8.56
CA ALA A 19 -33.59 7.79 9.10
C ALA A 19 -32.19 7.69 9.71
N LYS A 20 -31.32 8.66 9.42
CA LYS A 20 -29.94 8.71 9.91
C LYS A 20 -29.98 8.67 11.45
N GLU A 21 -29.65 7.53 12.05
CA GLU A 21 -29.52 7.44 13.50
C GLU A 21 -28.41 8.40 13.97
N LYS A 22 -28.63 9.07 15.11
CA LYS A 22 -27.64 10.01 15.67
C LYS A 22 -26.33 9.29 15.95
N GLU A 23 -25.24 9.77 15.35
CA GLU A 23 -23.92 9.18 15.51
C GLU A 23 -23.42 9.22 16.95
N ILE A 24 -22.71 8.16 17.39
CA ILE A 24 -22.08 8.10 18.72
C ILE A 24 -20.78 8.88 18.68
N ILE A 25 -20.71 10.02 19.38
CA ILE A 25 -19.50 10.82 19.50
C ILE A 25 -18.60 10.23 20.57
N LYS A 26 -17.35 9.94 20.23
CA LYS A 26 -16.31 9.45 21.15
C LYS A 26 -15.54 10.62 21.76
N THR A 27 -15.12 10.46 23.03
CA THR A 27 -14.30 11.43 23.78
C THR A 27 -13.17 10.70 24.51
N GLY A 28 -12.10 11.41 24.86
CA GLY A 28 -10.98 10.87 25.61
C GLY A 28 -10.28 9.69 24.94
N TRP A 29 -9.68 8.82 25.75
CA TRP A 29 -9.00 7.63 25.28
C TRP A 29 -9.97 6.49 24.98
N ASN A 30 -9.81 5.89 23.80
CA ASN A 30 -10.62 4.77 23.32
C ASN A 30 -9.70 3.67 22.81
N LEU A 31 -9.93 2.44 23.24
CA LEU A 31 -9.21 1.25 22.79
C LEU A 31 -10.06 0.50 21.78
N GLY A 32 -9.44 0.12 20.67
CA GLY A 32 -10.04 -0.68 19.61
C GLY A 32 -9.22 -1.95 19.35
N PRO A 33 -9.27 -2.96 20.27
CA PRO A 33 -8.64 -4.24 19.98
C PRO A 33 -9.47 -4.99 18.93
N LEU A 34 -8.80 -5.51 17.90
CA LEU A 34 -9.43 -6.16 16.77
C LEU A 34 -8.62 -7.37 16.32
N PRO A 35 -9.28 -8.46 15.91
CA PRO A 35 -8.60 -9.51 15.18
C PRO A 35 -8.16 -8.97 13.82
N VAL A 36 -6.94 -9.29 13.42
CA VAL A 36 -6.49 -9.11 12.04
C VAL A 36 -6.90 -10.35 11.27
N VAL A 37 -7.72 -10.18 10.25
CA VAL A 37 -8.15 -11.24 9.35
C VAL A 37 -8.07 -10.70 7.93
N GLY A 38 -7.35 -11.39 7.07
CA GLY A 38 -7.19 -10.98 5.68
C GLY A 38 -6.85 -12.15 4.78
N PHE A 39 -6.87 -11.93 3.49
CA PHE A 39 -6.40 -12.87 2.51
C PHE A 39 -5.64 -12.12 1.42
N ASP A 40 -4.50 -12.64 1.06
CA ASP A 40 -3.69 -12.17 -0.04
C ASP A 40 -3.27 -13.38 -0.88
N SER A 41 -3.46 -13.33 -2.20
CA SER A 41 -3.13 -14.45 -3.07
C SER A 41 -1.66 -14.86 -2.97
N ASP A 42 -0.76 -13.91 -2.74
CA ASP A 42 0.68 -14.16 -2.68
C ASP A 42 1.12 -14.64 -1.29
N LEU A 43 0.50 -14.10 -0.22
CA LEU A 43 0.87 -14.37 1.17
C LEU A 43 -0.03 -15.40 1.87
N GLY A 44 -1.23 -15.65 1.33
CA GLY A 44 -2.22 -16.54 1.91
C GLY A 44 -3.16 -15.86 2.90
N PHE A 45 -3.79 -16.63 3.78
CA PHE A 45 -4.69 -16.12 4.81
C PHE A 45 -3.88 -15.45 5.93
N GLN A 46 -4.24 -14.20 6.27
CA GLN A 46 -3.66 -13.43 7.36
C GLN A 46 -4.51 -13.60 8.62
N TYR A 47 -3.85 -13.79 9.74
CA TYR A 47 -4.48 -13.79 11.05
C TYR A 47 -3.53 -13.18 12.09
N GLY A 48 -4.12 -12.56 13.10
CA GLY A 48 -3.35 -11.89 14.14
C GLY A 48 -4.22 -11.01 15.01
N VAL A 49 -3.59 -10.05 15.66
CA VAL A 49 -4.24 -9.07 16.52
C VAL A 49 -3.71 -7.68 16.19
N CYS A 50 -4.58 -6.69 16.26
CA CYS A 50 -4.17 -5.30 16.29
C CYS A 50 -4.95 -4.55 17.39
N CYS A 51 -4.38 -3.46 17.84
CA CYS A 51 -5.02 -2.55 18.77
C CYS A 51 -4.80 -1.12 18.29
N ASP A 52 -5.89 -0.44 17.95
CA ASP A 52 -5.90 1.00 17.73
C ASP A 52 -6.24 1.70 19.06
N ILE A 53 -5.38 2.61 19.47
CA ILE A 53 -5.56 3.43 20.66
C ILE A 53 -5.76 4.86 20.17
N PHE A 54 -6.97 5.39 20.35
CA PHE A 54 -7.33 6.74 19.94
C PHE A 54 -7.50 7.67 21.15
N ASN A 55 -7.15 8.93 20.97
CA ASN A 55 -7.61 10.01 21.83
C ASN A 55 -8.39 11.03 21.00
N PHE A 56 -9.64 11.28 21.39
CA PHE A 56 -10.54 12.21 20.71
C PHE A 56 -10.69 13.55 21.45
N GLY A 57 -9.85 13.80 22.48
CA GLY A 57 -9.98 14.99 23.31
C GLY A 57 -11.37 15.13 23.92
N ASN A 58 -11.99 16.29 23.78
CA ASN A 58 -13.36 16.54 24.24
C ASN A 58 -14.45 16.06 23.25
N GLY A 59 -14.09 15.49 22.09
CA GLY A 59 -15.00 15.01 21.07
C GLY A 59 -15.48 16.08 20.09
N SER A 60 -15.06 17.34 20.21
CA SER A 60 -15.51 18.41 19.32
C SER A 60 -15.11 18.21 17.86
N ASN A 61 -14.01 17.51 17.64
CA ASN A 61 -13.47 17.22 16.30
C ASN A 61 -13.81 15.80 15.80
N TYR A 62 -14.62 15.04 16.56
CA TYR A 62 -14.99 13.69 16.14
C TYR A 62 -15.59 13.70 14.72
N PRO A 63 -15.23 12.74 13.83
CA PRO A 63 -14.43 11.53 14.08
C PRO A 63 -12.91 11.72 13.96
N LYS A 64 -12.39 12.92 13.78
CA LYS A 64 -10.94 13.18 13.80
C LYS A 64 -10.41 13.01 15.23
N TYR A 65 -9.28 12.31 15.34
CA TYR A 65 -8.59 12.09 16.62
C TYR A 65 -7.44 13.08 16.80
N ASP A 66 -7.06 13.34 18.05
CA ASP A 66 -5.86 14.11 18.40
C ASP A 66 -4.61 13.21 18.35
N TYR A 67 -4.72 11.98 18.86
CA TYR A 67 -3.66 10.98 18.88
C TYR A 67 -4.19 9.62 18.43
N LYS A 68 -3.40 8.91 17.64
CA LYS A 68 -3.61 7.51 17.31
C LYS A 68 -2.30 6.76 17.50
N ILE A 69 -2.34 5.60 18.17
CA ILE A 69 -1.27 4.59 18.22
C ILE A 69 -1.88 3.29 17.74
N ASN A 70 -1.20 2.63 16.82
CA ASN A 70 -1.56 1.30 16.35
C ASN A 70 -0.45 0.32 16.72
N ILE A 71 -0.82 -0.86 17.16
CA ILE A 71 0.08 -1.98 17.42
C ILE A 71 -0.52 -3.19 16.70
N GLU A 72 0.27 -3.84 15.85
CA GLU A 72 -0.14 -5.03 15.09
C GLU A 72 0.89 -6.13 15.21
N ALA A 73 0.39 -7.37 15.43
CA ALA A 73 1.15 -8.60 15.28
C ALA A 73 0.31 -9.58 14.47
N SER A 74 0.76 -9.91 13.27
CA SER A 74 0.02 -10.79 12.37
C SER A 74 0.95 -11.72 11.59
N THR A 75 0.40 -12.83 11.12
CA THR A 75 1.09 -13.82 10.31
C THR A 75 0.20 -14.31 9.18
N TYR A 76 0.84 -14.82 8.13
CA TYR A 76 0.18 -15.38 6.95
C TYR A 76 0.43 -16.87 6.84
N THR A 77 -0.53 -17.61 6.30
CA THR A 77 -0.42 -19.07 6.14
C THR A 77 0.74 -19.53 5.25
N LYS A 78 1.26 -18.66 4.39
CA LYS A 78 2.47 -18.95 3.59
C LYS A 78 3.78 -18.55 4.29
N GLY A 79 3.73 -18.23 5.61
CA GLY A 79 4.88 -18.06 6.48
C GLY A 79 5.36 -16.62 6.66
N SER A 80 4.76 -15.64 5.99
CA SER A 80 5.08 -14.22 6.22
C SER A 80 4.51 -13.72 7.54
N SER A 81 5.19 -12.76 8.18
CA SER A 81 4.76 -12.16 9.45
C SER A 81 5.05 -10.66 9.50
N ILE A 82 4.21 -9.94 10.23
CA ILE A 82 4.28 -8.50 10.44
C ILE A 82 4.25 -8.21 11.93
N LEU A 83 5.21 -7.42 12.39
CA LEU A 83 5.16 -6.71 13.66
C LEU A 83 5.24 -5.23 13.36
N ARG A 84 4.27 -4.45 13.80
CA ARG A 84 4.21 -3.02 13.52
C ARG A 84 3.74 -2.23 14.71
N THR A 85 4.30 -1.06 14.90
CA THR A 85 3.70 0.01 15.67
C THR A 85 3.84 1.32 14.92
N TYR A 86 2.76 2.11 14.88
CA TYR A 86 2.84 3.46 14.38
C TYR A 86 2.06 4.43 15.27
N GLY A 87 2.47 5.68 15.25
CA GLY A 87 1.77 6.76 15.90
C GLY A 87 1.49 7.92 14.93
N ASP A 88 0.30 8.50 15.06
CA ASP A 88 -0.13 9.69 14.34
C ASP A 88 -0.64 10.70 15.36
N PHE A 89 0.19 11.72 15.64
CA PHE A 89 -0.05 12.74 16.67
C PHE A 89 -0.32 14.08 16.00
N LYS A 90 -1.57 14.54 16.03
CA LYS A 90 -2.04 15.71 15.31
C LYS A 90 -1.95 17.00 16.12
N THR A 91 -1.84 16.88 17.44
CA THR A 91 -1.86 18.02 18.36
C THR A 91 -0.60 18.12 19.22
N LEU A 92 0.35 17.17 19.07
CA LEU A 92 1.60 17.14 19.85
C LEU A 92 2.51 18.34 19.53
N ILE A 93 2.52 18.77 18.26
CA ILE A 93 3.28 19.91 17.78
C ILE A 93 2.29 21.03 17.46
N PRO A 94 2.45 22.23 18.01
CA PRO A 94 1.60 23.38 17.66
C PRO A 94 1.58 23.60 16.14
N ASP A 95 0.38 23.66 15.55
CA ASP A 95 0.15 23.75 14.11
C ASP A 95 0.89 22.70 13.28
N GLY A 96 1.07 21.49 13.84
CA GLY A 96 1.82 20.44 13.20
C GLY A 96 1.31 19.05 13.52
N LYS A 97 1.87 18.07 12.85
CA LYS A 97 1.60 16.64 13.05
C LYS A 97 2.93 15.91 13.15
N LEU A 98 3.02 14.95 14.06
CA LEU A 98 4.12 14.00 14.13
C LEU A 98 3.61 12.62 13.78
N PHE A 99 4.31 11.96 12.89
CA PHE A 99 4.07 10.57 12.54
C PHE A 99 5.33 9.75 12.77
N PHE A 100 5.20 8.55 13.32
CA PHE A 100 6.26 7.55 13.35
C PHE A 100 5.71 6.18 12.98
N ASP A 101 6.59 5.32 12.45
CA ASP A 101 6.28 3.93 12.11
C ASP A 101 7.52 3.06 12.34
N VAL A 102 7.35 1.97 13.06
CA VAL A 102 8.36 0.92 13.22
C VAL A 102 7.73 -0.37 12.77
N THR A 103 8.31 -0.98 11.74
CA THR A 103 7.78 -2.20 11.12
C THR A 103 8.88 -3.23 10.94
N TYR A 104 8.61 -4.45 11.37
CA TYR A 104 9.36 -5.64 10.96
C TYR A 104 8.45 -6.52 10.10
N PHE A 105 8.90 -6.81 8.89
CA PHE A 105 8.23 -7.67 7.94
C PHE A 105 9.17 -8.82 7.55
N ASN A 106 8.72 -10.05 7.75
CA ASN A 106 9.43 -11.26 7.32
C ASN A 106 8.59 -11.96 6.26
N ALA A 107 9.14 -12.15 5.08
CA ALA A 107 8.49 -12.81 3.95
C ALA A 107 9.42 -13.89 3.37
N PRO A 108 9.33 -15.14 3.86
CA PRO A 108 10.13 -16.26 3.33
C PRO A 108 9.77 -16.59 1.88
N LYS A 109 8.60 -16.17 1.40
CA LYS A 109 8.15 -16.24 0.00
C LYS A 109 7.75 -14.85 -0.48
N PHE A 110 8.73 -14.05 -0.84
CA PHE A 110 8.52 -12.71 -1.39
C PHE A 110 8.50 -12.78 -2.91
N GLY A 111 7.47 -12.20 -3.55
CA GLY A 111 7.34 -12.18 -5.01
C GLY A 111 8.46 -11.39 -5.68
N PHE A 112 9.19 -12.04 -6.58
CA PHE A 112 10.19 -11.43 -7.44
C PHE A 112 9.93 -11.84 -8.89
N TYR A 113 9.50 -10.87 -9.70
CA TYR A 113 9.09 -11.08 -11.09
C TYR A 113 10.11 -10.46 -12.07
N GLY A 114 11.33 -10.18 -11.61
CA GLY A 114 12.35 -9.50 -12.39
C GLY A 114 12.11 -8.01 -12.54
N TYR A 115 12.82 -7.39 -13.47
CA TYR A 115 12.73 -5.96 -13.74
C TYR A 115 11.86 -5.66 -14.95
N ASN A 116 11.29 -4.44 -14.97
CA ASN A 116 10.58 -3.86 -16.11
C ASN A 116 9.29 -4.60 -16.52
N GLY A 117 8.65 -5.26 -15.58
CA GLY A 117 7.32 -5.85 -15.74
C GLY A 117 7.26 -6.90 -16.87
N PHE A 118 6.50 -6.63 -17.92
CA PHE A 118 6.36 -7.55 -19.06
C PHE A 118 7.65 -7.79 -19.86
N ALA A 119 8.71 -7.04 -19.59
CA ALA A 119 10.02 -7.30 -20.17
C ALA A 119 10.76 -8.46 -19.49
N SER A 120 10.26 -8.97 -18.38
CA SER A 120 10.82 -10.10 -17.65
C SER A 120 10.24 -11.43 -18.12
N GLU A 121 11.01 -12.51 -17.93
CA GLU A 121 10.50 -13.86 -18.09
C GLU A 121 9.38 -14.15 -17.09
N PHE A 122 8.27 -14.71 -17.56
CA PHE A 122 7.17 -15.15 -16.72
C PHE A 122 6.87 -16.63 -16.91
N ALA A 123 7.08 -17.43 -15.87
CA ALA A 123 6.93 -18.88 -15.86
C ALA A 123 6.05 -19.32 -14.66
N PRO A 124 4.72 -19.13 -14.73
CA PRO A 124 3.81 -19.41 -13.62
C PRO A 124 3.75 -20.90 -13.24
N ASP A 125 4.01 -21.79 -14.20
CA ASP A 125 3.95 -23.25 -14.01
C ASP A 125 5.21 -23.79 -13.31
N ARG A 126 6.29 -23.02 -13.24
CA ARG A 126 7.53 -23.40 -12.52
C ARG A 126 7.37 -23.12 -11.02
N LYS A 127 7.26 -24.19 -10.24
CA LYS A 127 7.08 -24.11 -8.78
C LYS A 127 8.17 -23.26 -8.13
N GLY A 128 7.77 -22.20 -7.42
CA GLY A 128 8.68 -21.34 -6.66
C GLY A 128 9.55 -20.37 -7.47
N TYR A 129 9.48 -20.42 -8.81
CA TYR A 129 10.37 -19.67 -9.68
C TYR A 129 10.37 -18.16 -9.41
N HIS A 130 9.21 -17.59 -9.12
CA HIS A 130 9.03 -16.16 -8.86
C HIS A 130 9.10 -15.78 -7.38
N PHE A 131 9.78 -16.57 -6.54
CA PHE A 131 9.92 -16.25 -5.13
C PHE A 131 11.39 -16.13 -4.72
N MET A 132 11.62 -15.24 -3.76
CA MET A 132 12.85 -15.11 -2.99
C MET A 132 12.53 -14.93 -1.51
N SER A 133 13.47 -14.99 -0.62
CA SER A 133 13.31 -14.63 0.79
C SER A 133 13.60 -13.14 0.98
N ARG A 134 12.76 -12.45 1.80
CA ARG A 134 12.99 -11.05 2.17
C ARG A 134 12.61 -10.81 3.61
N LYS A 135 13.47 -10.10 4.34
CA LYS A 135 13.17 -9.51 5.64
C LYS A 135 13.37 -8.01 5.55
N GLN A 136 12.55 -7.26 6.22
CA GLN A 136 12.67 -5.81 6.26
C GLN A 136 12.39 -5.29 7.67
N PHE A 137 13.33 -4.56 8.22
CA PHE A 137 13.11 -3.69 9.38
C PHE A 137 13.09 -2.25 8.90
N ARG A 138 12.10 -1.48 9.32
CA ARG A 138 11.90 -0.09 8.94
C ARG A 138 11.60 0.75 10.15
N VAL A 139 12.27 1.90 10.24
CA VAL A 139 11.91 2.98 11.15
C VAL A 139 11.68 4.24 10.30
N LEU A 140 10.55 4.88 10.48
CA LEU A 140 10.19 6.09 9.75
C LEU A 140 9.62 7.12 10.74
N THR A 141 10.02 8.37 10.60
CA THR A 141 9.41 9.49 11.31
C THR A 141 9.21 10.66 10.35
N SER A 142 8.15 11.43 10.56
CA SER A 142 7.90 12.65 9.79
C SER A 142 7.16 13.67 10.60
N ILE A 143 7.53 14.91 10.39
CA ILE A 143 6.88 16.09 10.96
C ILE A 143 6.25 16.86 9.81
N GLN A 144 4.98 17.23 9.99
CA GLN A 144 4.31 18.20 9.15
C GLN A 144 4.07 19.45 9.94
N LYS A 145 4.37 20.62 9.38
CA LYS A 145 4.16 21.93 9.98
C LYS A 145 3.32 22.78 9.04
N LYS A 146 2.27 23.37 9.56
CA LYS A 146 1.41 24.27 8.80
C LYS A 146 2.21 25.47 8.25
N LEU A 147 2.09 25.71 6.95
CA LEU A 147 2.61 26.88 6.27
C LEU A 147 1.53 27.95 6.13
N THR A 148 0.44 27.60 5.46
CA THR A 148 -0.71 28.50 5.26
C THR A 148 -1.96 27.69 4.90
N GLY A 149 -3.13 28.06 5.45
CA GLY A 149 -4.38 27.35 5.17
C GLY A 149 -4.26 25.84 5.43
N ASN A 150 -4.45 25.04 4.40
CA ASN A 150 -4.34 23.57 4.43
C ASN A 150 -3.00 23.05 3.88
N LEU A 151 -2.06 23.95 3.55
CA LEU A 151 -0.72 23.60 3.06
C LEU A 151 0.24 23.45 4.23
N ASN A 152 0.96 22.33 4.28
CA ASN A 152 1.93 21.99 5.29
C ASN A 152 3.29 21.69 4.64
N LEU A 153 4.38 22.09 5.29
CA LEU A 153 5.73 21.57 5.05
C LEU A 153 5.82 20.18 5.69
N ALA A 154 6.41 19.23 4.98
CA ALA A 154 6.69 17.90 5.51
C ALA A 154 8.18 17.60 5.44
N VAL A 155 8.76 17.19 6.56
CA VAL A 155 10.12 16.68 6.64
C VAL A 155 10.11 15.31 7.30
N GLY A 156 10.99 14.41 6.88
CA GLY A 156 11.00 13.05 7.41
C GLY A 156 12.36 12.40 7.28
N LEU A 157 12.53 11.36 8.08
CA LEU A 157 13.67 10.48 8.10
C LEU A 157 13.14 9.04 8.06
N ALA A 158 13.74 8.20 7.23
CA ALA A 158 13.46 6.77 7.23
C ALA A 158 14.76 5.97 7.17
N TYR A 159 14.78 4.87 7.92
CA TYR A 159 15.84 3.87 7.87
C TYR A 159 15.23 2.52 7.54
N TYR A 160 15.86 1.81 6.64
CA TYR A 160 15.50 0.46 6.22
C TYR A 160 16.72 -0.44 6.36
N ASN A 161 16.54 -1.58 7.01
CA ASN A 161 17.44 -2.72 6.91
C ASN A 161 16.70 -3.82 6.16
N ILE A 162 17.22 -4.21 5.02
CA ILE A 162 16.59 -5.18 4.11
C ILE A 162 17.57 -6.33 3.91
N ALA A 163 17.13 -7.53 4.24
CA ALA A 163 17.86 -8.74 3.93
C ALA A 163 17.12 -9.54 2.86
N THR A 164 17.83 -9.91 1.81
CA THR A 164 17.32 -10.73 0.70
C THR A 164 18.18 -11.97 0.55
N ASP A 165 17.57 -13.07 0.16
CA ASP A 165 18.26 -14.35 -0.04
C ASP A 165 17.49 -15.20 -1.05
N HIS A 166 18.11 -16.26 -1.53
CA HIS A 166 17.45 -17.30 -2.29
C HIS A 166 16.31 -17.93 -1.48
N LEU A 167 15.39 -18.59 -2.19
CA LEU A 167 14.26 -19.26 -1.55
C LEU A 167 14.74 -20.50 -0.77
N ASN A 168 14.90 -20.35 0.54
CA ASN A 168 15.38 -21.41 1.43
C ASN A 168 14.21 -22.02 2.21
N LEU A 169 13.42 -22.86 1.54
CA LEU A 169 12.30 -23.60 2.12
C LEU A 169 12.35 -25.05 1.64
N LYS A 170 12.13 -25.99 2.57
CA LYS A 170 12.25 -27.44 2.36
C LYS A 170 11.56 -27.97 1.09
N ASP A 171 10.37 -27.42 0.77
CA ASP A 171 9.58 -27.82 -0.41
C ASP A 171 10.10 -27.26 -1.74
N TYR A 172 11.13 -26.39 -1.69
CA TYR A 172 11.70 -25.66 -2.82
C TYR A 172 13.22 -25.87 -2.92
N ASP A 173 13.77 -26.77 -2.11
CA ASP A 173 15.21 -27.06 -2.10
C ASP A 173 15.68 -27.55 -3.48
N GLY A 174 16.80 -26.99 -3.94
CA GLY A 174 17.39 -27.30 -5.25
C GLY A 174 16.62 -26.75 -6.47
N LEU A 175 15.50 -26.02 -6.29
CA LEU A 175 14.79 -25.42 -7.41
C LEU A 175 15.45 -24.09 -7.80
N GLU A 176 15.63 -23.91 -9.11
CA GLU A 176 16.06 -22.62 -9.65
C GLU A 176 14.97 -21.57 -9.52
N THR A 177 15.32 -20.37 -9.06
CA THR A 177 14.43 -19.22 -8.98
C THR A 177 14.87 -18.10 -9.92
N LEU A 178 13.97 -17.24 -10.33
CA LEU A 178 14.29 -16.06 -11.13
C LEU A 178 15.30 -15.14 -10.42
N TYR A 179 15.25 -15.09 -9.08
CA TYR A 179 16.24 -14.38 -8.28
C TYR A 179 17.66 -14.95 -8.51
N ASN A 180 17.83 -16.29 -8.48
CA ASN A 180 19.12 -16.93 -8.74
C ASN A 180 19.59 -16.68 -10.18
N VAL A 181 18.67 -16.73 -11.15
CA VAL A 181 18.98 -16.40 -12.56
C VAL A 181 19.51 -14.97 -12.68
N TYR A 182 18.88 -14.01 -11.99
CA TYR A 182 19.31 -12.60 -12.01
C TYR A 182 20.66 -12.38 -11.31
N VAL A 183 20.93 -13.10 -10.22
CA VAL A 183 22.26 -13.07 -9.55
C VAL A 183 23.35 -13.67 -10.45
N ASN A 184 23.07 -14.80 -11.08
CA ASN A 184 24.04 -15.50 -11.95
C ASN A 184 24.35 -14.73 -13.24
N ASN A 185 23.44 -13.87 -13.71
CA ASN A 185 23.64 -13.02 -14.88
C ASN A 185 24.04 -11.58 -14.52
N ASP A 186 24.47 -11.31 -13.28
CA ASP A 186 24.88 -9.98 -12.77
C ASP A 186 23.82 -8.87 -12.97
N LEU A 187 22.56 -9.24 -13.10
CA LEU A 187 21.43 -8.31 -13.05
C LEU A 187 21.17 -7.83 -11.63
N ILE A 188 21.37 -8.72 -10.67
CA ILE A 188 21.54 -8.41 -9.25
C ILE A 188 23.03 -8.52 -8.96
N ARG A 189 23.68 -7.42 -8.61
CA ARG A 189 25.11 -7.37 -8.36
C ARG A 189 25.48 -8.18 -7.11
N SER A 190 26.69 -8.68 -7.08
CA SER A 190 27.20 -9.53 -5.97
C SER A 190 27.26 -8.80 -4.62
N ASP A 191 27.43 -7.46 -4.64
CA ASP A 191 27.49 -6.60 -3.45
C ASP A 191 26.10 -6.27 -2.90
N GLU A 192 25.02 -6.39 -3.69
CA GLU A 192 23.65 -6.08 -3.27
C GLU A 192 22.75 -7.31 -3.10
N LYS A 193 23.19 -8.50 -3.51
CA LYS A 193 22.36 -9.71 -3.52
C LYS A 193 21.75 -10.08 -2.15
N ASN A 194 22.46 -9.79 -1.08
CA ASN A 194 22.00 -10.09 0.28
C ASN A 194 21.15 -8.95 0.89
N GLY A 195 20.82 -7.92 0.10
CA GLY A 195 20.17 -6.71 0.59
C GLY A 195 21.17 -5.70 1.14
N GLY A 196 20.71 -4.83 2.01
CA GLY A 196 21.53 -3.77 2.60
C GLY A 196 20.69 -2.80 3.43
N ASN A 197 21.31 -1.69 3.80
CA ASN A 197 20.65 -0.60 4.52
C ASN A 197 20.32 0.53 3.54
N VAL A 198 19.28 1.29 3.83
CA VAL A 198 18.96 2.51 3.12
C VAL A 198 18.44 3.53 4.11
N THR A 199 19.10 4.69 4.16
CA THR A 199 18.64 5.84 4.93
C THR A 199 18.08 6.89 3.99
N GLN A 200 16.94 7.46 4.29
CA GLN A 200 16.30 8.47 3.46
C GLN A 200 15.96 9.72 4.26
N LEU A 201 16.31 10.85 3.68
CA LEU A 201 15.86 12.18 4.08
C LEU A 201 14.77 12.64 3.13
N ARG A 202 13.69 13.19 3.65
CA ARG A 202 12.56 13.64 2.89
C ARG A 202 12.22 15.09 3.22
N ALA A 203 11.96 15.89 2.20
CA ALA A 203 11.39 17.22 2.33
C ALA A 203 10.34 17.45 1.24
N GLY A 204 9.21 18.04 1.61
CA GLY A 204 8.13 18.25 0.67
C GLY A 204 6.98 19.04 1.25
N VAL A 205 5.89 19.09 0.51
CA VAL A 205 4.67 19.79 0.88
C VAL A 205 3.48 18.83 0.87
N VAL A 206 2.54 19.05 1.78
CA VAL A 206 1.29 18.31 1.89
C VAL A 206 0.14 19.30 1.94
N TYR A 207 -0.81 19.12 1.04
CA TYR A 207 -2.08 19.84 1.04
C TYR A 207 -3.20 18.84 1.35
N ASP A 208 -3.96 19.06 2.42
CA ASP A 208 -4.96 18.12 2.92
C ASP A 208 -6.23 18.85 3.36
N THR A 209 -7.31 18.64 2.59
CA THR A 209 -8.64 19.20 2.86
C THR A 209 -9.67 18.12 3.13
N ARG A 210 -9.26 16.86 3.26
CA ARG A 210 -10.20 15.73 3.47
C ARG A 210 -11.03 15.91 4.73
N ASN A 211 -12.31 15.56 4.63
CA ASN A 211 -13.21 15.57 5.79
C ASN A 211 -12.88 14.47 6.81
N HIS A 212 -12.43 13.28 6.33
CA HIS A 212 -12.02 12.15 7.17
C HIS A 212 -10.65 11.61 6.76
N ASP A 213 -9.87 11.08 7.70
CA ASP A 213 -8.52 10.58 7.42
C ASP A 213 -8.50 9.20 6.75
N SER A 214 -9.35 8.29 7.22
CA SER A 214 -9.33 6.88 6.78
C SER A 214 -10.44 6.54 5.79
N ASP A 215 -11.58 7.20 5.89
CA ASP A 215 -12.73 7.02 4.99
C ASP A 215 -13.23 8.38 4.47
N PRO A 216 -12.41 9.10 3.69
CA PRO A 216 -12.79 10.39 3.15
C PRO A 216 -13.90 10.25 2.11
N THR A 217 -14.87 11.18 2.19
CA THR A 217 -15.98 11.32 1.25
C THR A 217 -15.91 12.62 0.47
N ASP A 218 -15.10 13.58 0.93
CA ASP A 218 -14.90 14.88 0.29
C ASP A 218 -13.49 15.41 0.54
N GLY A 219 -12.98 16.21 -0.40
CA GLY A 219 -11.72 16.92 -0.30
C GLY A 219 -10.58 16.26 -1.04
N VAL A 220 -9.41 16.87 -0.89
CA VAL A 220 -8.17 16.52 -1.61
C VAL A 220 -7.05 16.26 -0.62
N ASN A 221 -6.23 15.26 -0.92
CA ASN A 221 -4.91 15.08 -0.30
C ASN A 221 -3.85 15.02 -1.39
N MET A 222 -2.93 15.96 -1.37
CA MET A 222 -1.80 16.02 -2.30
C MET A 222 -0.50 16.09 -1.51
N GLU A 223 0.47 15.34 -1.96
CA GLU A 223 1.81 15.31 -1.39
C GLU A 223 2.85 15.30 -2.52
N ALA A 224 3.81 16.22 -2.46
CA ALA A 224 4.98 16.25 -3.33
C ALA A 224 6.24 16.37 -2.49
N SER A 225 7.18 15.46 -2.67
CA SER A 225 8.39 15.37 -1.84
C SER A 225 9.61 15.00 -2.67
N LEU A 226 10.73 15.65 -2.36
CA LEU A 226 12.05 15.16 -2.71
C LEU A 226 12.53 14.21 -1.61
N VAL A 227 13.12 13.12 -2.03
CA VAL A 227 13.64 12.06 -1.17
C VAL A 227 15.07 11.79 -1.54
N PHE A 228 15.98 12.08 -0.63
CA PHE A 228 17.41 11.87 -0.80
C PHE A 228 17.88 10.68 0.04
N ALA A 229 18.47 9.69 -0.60
CA ALA A 229 19.11 8.56 0.05
C ALA A 229 20.64 8.69 -0.12
N PRO A 230 21.35 9.24 0.89
CA PRO A 230 22.82 9.36 0.85
C PRO A 230 23.47 8.02 1.19
N ASP A 231 24.59 7.70 0.55
CA ASP A 231 25.48 6.60 0.95
C ASP A 231 26.47 7.04 2.06
N ILE A 232 25.94 7.60 3.14
CA ILE A 232 26.78 8.08 4.27
C ILE A 232 26.75 7.10 5.44
N ILE A 233 25.58 6.53 5.73
CA ILE A 233 25.35 5.63 6.87
C ILE A 233 25.36 4.17 6.40
N ASP A 234 24.95 3.96 5.19
CA ASP A 234 24.56 2.64 4.66
C ASP A 234 25.76 1.88 4.09
N GLY A 235 26.77 2.59 3.54
CA GLY A 235 27.99 1.99 2.99
C GLY A 235 27.74 0.98 1.87
N ASN A 236 26.63 1.13 1.15
CA ASN A 236 26.17 0.20 0.12
C ASN A 236 26.55 0.62 -1.31
N GLY A 237 27.21 1.79 -1.46
CA GLY A 237 27.63 2.35 -2.75
C GLY A 237 26.52 2.98 -3.57
N TYR A 238 25.33 3.17 -3.00
CA TYR A 238 24.18 3.75 -3.68
C TYR A 238 23.77 5.09 -3.07
N SER A 239 23.65 6.10 -3.91
CA SER A 239 23.04 7.38 -3.54
C SER A 239 22.05 7.77 -4.62
N ASN A 240 20.88 8.23 -4.22
CA ASN A 240 19.88 8.70 -5.17
C ASN A 240 19.04 9.86 -4.64
N LEU A 241 18.52 10.66 -5.56
CA LEU A 241 17.51 11.68 -5.32
C LEU A 241 16.25 11.32 -6.09
N GLY A 242 15.18 11.06 -5.38
CA GLY A 242 13.87 10.76 -5.94
C GLY A 242 12.87 11.90 -5.79
N LEU A 243 11.93 11.97 -6.73
CA LEU A 243 10.68 12.74 -6.62
C LEU A 243 9.54 11.75 -6.34
N HIS A 244 8.80 12.01 -5.26
CA HIS A 244 7.61 11.27 -4.89
C HIS A 244 6.40 12.19 -4.93
N PHE A 245 5.33 11.74 -5.57
CA PHE A 245 4.08 12.46 -5.71
C PHE A 245 2.91 11.55 -5.39
N CYS A 246 1.98 12.05 -4.57
CA CYS A 246 0.70 11.42 -4.30
C CYS A 246 -0.40 12.47 -4.44
N PHE A 247 -1.46 12.13 -5.14
CA PHE A 247 -2.67 12.92 -5.23
C PHE A 247 -3.86 12.00 -5.00
N SER A 248 -4.80 12.45 -4.18
CA SER A 248 -6.08 11.76 -3.98
C SER A 248 -7.18 12.79 -3.89
N GLU A 249 -8.28 12.54 -4.56
CA GLU A 249 -9.47 13.38 -4.56
C GLU A 249 -10.71 12.54 -4.25
N PHE A 250 -11.61 13.12 -3.48
CA PHE A 250 -12.86 12.51 -3.04
C PHE A 250 -13.98 13.50 -3.31
N VAL A 251 -15.03 13.04 -4.00
CA VAL A 251 -16.18 13.86 -4.36
C VAL A 251 -17.45 13.07 -4.06
N SER A 252 -18.25 13.56 -3.13
CA SER A 252 -19.59 13.01 -2.88
C SER A 252 -20.61 13.63 -3.81
N PHE A 253 -21.44 12.79 -4.42
CA PHE A 253 -22.50 13.23 -5.35
C PHE A 253 -23.80 13.62 -4.65
N SER A 254 -23.88 13.51 -3.33
CA SER A 254 -25.06 13.85 -2.55
C SER A 254 -24.69 14.35 -1.17
N GLU A 255 -25.54 15.19 -0.58
CA GLU A 255 -25.40 15.66 0.80
C GLU A 255 -25.41 14.51 1.84
N SER A 256 -26.00 13.37 1.49
CA SER A 256 -25.98 12.17 2.34
C SER A 256 -24.66 11.41 2.31
N GLU A 257 -23.70 11.83 1.47
CA GLU A 257 -22.37 11.20 1.27
C GLU A 257 -22.45 9.69 0.96
N ARG A 258 -23.57 9.24 0.38
CA ARG A 258 -23.77 7.80 0.12
C ARG A 258 -23.04 7.30 -1.10
N LEU A 259 -22.79 8.16 -2.08
CA LEU A 259 -22.04 7.83 -3.28
C LEU A 259 -20.87 8.79 -3.41
N THR A 260 -19.67 8.25 -3.27
CA THR A 260 -18.42 9.00 -3.37
C THR A 260 -17.59 8.46 -4.52
N PHE A 261 -17.12 9.34 -5.39
CA PHE A 261 -16.03 9.05 -6.32
C PHE A 261 -14.70 9.31 -5.61
N ALA A 262 -13.77 8.39 -5.72
CA ALA A 262 -12.42 8.52 -5.21
C ALA A 262 -11.41 8.24 -6.32
N CYS A 263 -10.41 9.08 -6.48
CA CYS A 263 -9.27 8.81 -7.33
C CYS A 263 -7.97 8.99 -6.57
N ARG A 264 -6.94 8.27 -7.02
CA ARG A 264 -5.58 8.38 -6.47
C ARG A 264 -4.56 8.22 -7.57
N THR A 265 -3.55 9.08 -7.53
CA THR A 265 -2.33 8.99 -8.33
C THR A 265 -1.15 8.82 -7.41
N LEU A 266 -0.27 7.86 -7.70
CA LEU A 266 1.03 7.71 -7.07
C LEU A 266 2.10 7.74 -8.15
N MET A 267 3.18 8.47 -7.92
CA MET A 267 4.31 8.55 -8.85
C MET A 267 5.62 8.59 -8.07
N GLN A 268 6.59 7.84 -8.56
CA GLN A 268 7.98 7.89 -8.16
C GLN A 268 8.84 8.09 -9.40
N LEU A 269 9.80 9.00 -9.32
CA LEU A 269 10.85 9.19 -10.33
C LEU A 269 12.20 9.22 -9.63
N ASN A 270 13.21 8.61 -10.23
CA ASN A 270 14.60 8.84 -9.87
C ASN A 270 15.11 10.03 -10.69
N LEU A 271 15.52 11.11 -10.02
CA LEU A 271 16.03 12.31 -10.65
C LEU A 271 17.54 12.28 -10.83
N TRP A 272 18.23 11.57 -9.94
CA TRP A 272 19.70 11.49 -9.95
C TRP A 272 20.18 10.29 -9.14
N GLY A 273 21.31 9.70 -9.55
CA GLY A 273 21.99 8.63 -8.85
C GLY A 273 21.39 7.25 -9.10
N ASP A 274 21.88 6.26 -8.38
CA ASP A 274 21.52 4.85 -8.52
C ASP A 274 20.80 4.34 -7.28
N MET A 275 19.89 3.39 -7.51
CA MET A 275 19.08 2.75 -6.48
C MET A 275 19.38 1.24 -6.46
N PRO A 276 19.58 0.62 -5.28
CA PRO A 276 19.77 -0.82 -5.22
C PRO A 276 18.46 -1.57 -5.57
N TYR A 277 18.59 -2.77 -6.18
CA TYR A 277 17.43 -3.53 -6.63
C TYR A 277 16.43 -3.84 -5.51
N TYR A 278 16.92 -4.09 -4.30
CA TYR A 278 16.10 -4.44 -3.15
C TYR A 278 15.29 -3.25 -2.61
N PHE A 279 15.50 -2.04 -3.16
CA PHE A 279 14.80 -0.82 -2.74
C PHE A 279 13.86 -0.23 -3.82
N THR A 280 13.95 -0.67 -5.06
CA THR A 280 13.15 -0.14 -6.20
C THR A 280 11.63 -0.32 -6.04
N ASN A 281 11.19 -1.26 -5.19
CA ASN A 281 9.78 -1.52 -4.95
C ASN A 281 9.16 -0.69 -3.80
N ASN A 282 9.79 0.42 -3.41
CA ASN A 282 9.34 1.20 -2.25
C ASN A 282 8.37 2.34 -2.55
N ILE A 283 7.81 2.43 -3.75
CA ILE A 283 6.89 3.51 -4.13
C ILE A 283 5.75 3.73 -3.11
N ASN A 284 5.19 2.67 -2.56
CA ASN A 284 4.10 2.76 -1.60
C ASN A 284 4.57 2.99 -0.15
N SER A 285 5.78 2.60 0.19
CA SER A 285 6.28 2.76 1.55
C SER A 285 6.80 4.17 1.85
N MET A 286 6.98 4.98 0.82
CA MET A 286 7.35 6.39 0.96
C MET A 286 6.19 7.25 1.45
N PHE A 287 4.95 6.84 1.19
CA PHE A 287 3.76 7.49 1.70
C PHE A 287 3.34 6.85 3.01
N PHE A 288 2.93 7.66 3.98
CA PHE A 288 2.56 7.18 5.30
C PHE A 288 1.51 6.09 5.28
N ARG A 289 1.55 5.22 6.28
CA ARG A 289 0.55 4.17 6.55
C ARG A 289 0.62 2.94 5.64
N LYS A 290 1.70 2.73 4.90
CA LYS A 290 1.90 1.48 4.16
C LYS A 290 2.74 0.49 4.96
N LEU A 291 2.21 -0.74 5.11
CA LEU A 291 2.82 -1.77 5.96
C LEU A 291 4.11 -2.33 5.37
N TYR A 292 4.15 -2.50 4.06
CA TYR A 292 5.27 -3.13 3.36
C TYR A 292 5.45 -2.51 1.98
N THR A 293 6.57 -2.83 1.36
CA THR A 293 6.90 -2.35 0.02
C THR A 293 6.07 -3.07 -1.04
N GLU A 294 5.59 -2.33 -1.99
CA GLU A 294 4.93 -2.83 -3.20
C GLU A 294 5.34 -1.95 -4.37
N ALA A 295 5.79 -2.59 -5.45
CA ALA A 295 5.87 -1.98 -6.77
C ALA A 295 4.47 -1.85 -7.37
N ILE A 296 4.33 -1.78 -8.68
CA ILE A 296 3.02 -1.91 -9.34
C ILE A 296 2.58 -3.38 -9.21
N GLY A 297 1.44 -3.59 -8.57
CA GLY A 297 0.88 -4.89 -8.20
C GLY A 297 0.73 -5.06 -6.70
N GLY A 298 -0.36 -5.70 -6.29
CA GLY A 298 -0.77 -5.86 -4.90
C GLY A 298 -1.96 -4.97 -4.53
N ASN A 299 -2.49 -5.20 -3.33
CA ASN A 299 -3.74 -4.56 -2.88
C ASN A 299 -3.61 -3.05 -2.61
N ALA A 300 -2.40 -2.55 -2.39
CA ALA A 300 -2.15 -1.13 -2.14
C ALA A 300 -1.75 -0.34 -3.40
N SER A 301 -1.57 -0.99 -4.54
CA SER A 301 -1.17 -0.33 -5.79
C SER A 301 -2.13 -0.64 -6.95
N VAL A 302 -1.86 -1.60 -7.79
CA VAL A 302 -2.75 -2.04 -8.87
C VAL A 302 -3.29 -3.42 -8.51
N ARG A 303 -4.53 -3.45 -8.02
CA ARG A 303 -5.20 -4.69 -7.56
C ARG A 303 -5.39 -5.66 -8.71
N GLY A 304 -5.27 -6.95 -8.47
CA GLY A 304 -5.39 -8.00 -9.49
C GLY A 304 -4.09 -8.31 -10.25
N ILE A 305 -3.02 -7.54 -10.02
CA ILE A 305 -1.66 -7.87 -10.43
C ILE A 305 -0.91 -8.38 -9.19
N ASN A 306 -0.06 -9.39 -9.36
CA ASN A 306 0.72 -9.96 -8.27
C ASN A 306 1.56 -8.86 -7.56
N ARG A 307 1.70 -8.97 -6.26
CA ARG A 307 2.53 -8.07 -5.45
C ARG A 307 3.96 -8.03 -6.00
N ASN A 308 4.50 -6.83 -6.20
CA ASN A 308 5.79 -6.60 -6.86
C ASN A 308 5.88 -7.14 -8.30
N GLY A 309 4.74 -7.35 -8.96
CA GLY A 309 4.69 -7.92 -10.31
C GLY A 309 5.34 -7.06 -11.37
N VAL A 310 5.39 -5.74 -11.17
CA VAL A 310 5.98 -4.80 -12.12
C VAL A 310 6.92 -3.85 -11.37
N LEU A 311 8.21 -4.00 -11.64
CA LEU A 311 9.29 -3.28 -10.98
C LEU A 311 10.03 -2.41 -12.00
N GLY A 312 10.22 -1.14 -11.69
CA GLY A 312 11.01 -0.18 -12.44
C GLY A 312 11.66 0.82 -11.50
N GLU A 313 12.51 1.67 -12.01
CA GLU A 313 13.15 2.73 -11.26
C GLU A 313 12.19 3.91 -11.02
N GLY A 314 11.49 4.35 -12.07
CA GLY A 314 10.39 5.30 -11.98
C GLY A 314 9.08 4.65 -12.39
N MET A 315 8.01 4.92 -11.64
CA MET A 315 6.70 4.31 -11.83
C MET A 315 5.58 5.30 -11.53
N ALA A 316 4.45 5.13 -12.23
CA ALA A 316 3.22 5.83 -11.90
C ALA A 316 2.04 4.86 -11.86
N MET A 317 1.07 5.15 -11.02
CA MET A 317 -0.17 4.40 -10.93
C MET A 317 -1.36 5.32 -10.66
N PHE A 318 -2.52 4.90 -11.12
CA PHE A 318 -3.79 5.59 -10.97
C PHE A 318 -4.83 4.58 -10.50
N ASN A 319 -5.61 4.97 -9.51
CA ASN A 319 -6.72 4.19 -8.99
C ASN A 319 -7.99 5.04 -9.06
N PHE A 320 -9.08 4.45 -9.50
CA PHE A 320 -10.41 5.04 -9.56
C PHE A 320 -11.39 4.13 -8.86
N GLU A 321 -12.24 4.67 -8.01
CA GLU A 321 -13.17 3.90 -7.21
C GLU A 321 -14.46 4.67 -6.99
N PHE A 322 -15.60 4.02 -7.18
CA PHE A 322 -16.88 4.50 -6.68
C PHE A 322 -17.17 3.78 -5.37
N ARG A 323 -17.48 4.54 -4.33
CA ARG A 323 -17.85 4.04 -3.00
C ARG A 323 -19.32 4.29 -2.78
N TRP A 324 -20.08 3.24 -2.70
CA TRP A 324 -21.51 3.32 -2.44
C TRP A 324 -21.81 2.80 -1.04
N ARG A 325 -22.13 3.70 -0.08
CA ARG A 325 -22.56 3.38 1.26
C ARG A 325 -24.00 2.86 1.23
N ILE A 326 -24.15 1.54 1.45
CA ILE A 326 -25.42 0.82 1.30
C ILE A 326 -26.21 0.88 2.60
N TYR A 327 -25.55 0.63 3.75
CA TYR A 327 -26.23 0.45 5.03
C TYR A 327 -25.39 0.95 6.20
N ASP A 328 -26.06 1.66 7.13
CA ASP A 328 -25.48 2.16 8.37
C ASP A 328 -26.16 1.48 9.55
N PHE A 329 -25.38 1.02 10.55
CA PHE A 329 -25.92 0.37 11.76
C PHE A 329 -24.99 0.60 12.95
N LYS A 330 -25.53 0.30 14.14
CA LYS A 330 -24.76 0.33 15.41
C LYS A 330 -24.62 -1.06 15.97
N LEU A 331 -23.40 -1.39 16.37
CA LEU A 331 -23.10 -2.66 17.02
C LEU A 331 -22.01 -2.44 18.07
N ILE A 332 -22.21 -2.97 19.29
CA ILE A 332 -21.25 -2.88 20.40
C ILE A 332 -20.79 -1.43 20.63
N ASN A 333 -21.75 -0.50 20.69
CA ASN A 333 -21.49 0.94 20.89
C ASN A 333 -20.51 1.55 19.88
N GLN A 334 -20.48 1.04 18.62
CA GLN A 334 -19.72 1.55 17.51
C GLN A 334 -20.66 1.86 16.34
N ASN A 335 -20.28 2.87 15.52
CA ASN A 335 -20.96 3.18 14.28
C ASN A 335 -20.38 2.35 13.15
N TRP A 336 -21.17 1.59 12.43
CA TRP A 336 -20.77 0.72 11.34
C TRP A 336 -21.43 1.10 10.04
N GLN A 337 -20.71 0.90 8.94
CA GLN A 337 -21.20 1.13 7.59
C GLN A 337 -20.79 -0.01 6.68
N ILE A 338 -21.67 -0.41 5.79
CA ILE A 338 -21.37 -1.34 4.69
C ILE A 338 -21.40 -0.54 3.38
N ALA A 339 -20.34 -0.64 2.60
CA ALA A 339 -20.22 -0.02 1.30
C ALA A 339 -19.78 -1.02 0.22
N ALA A 340 -20.23 -0.81 -1.01
CA ALA A 340 -19.72 -1.48 -2.20
C ALA A 340 -18.77 -0.54 -2.95
N ASN A 341 -17.74 -1.11 -3.60
CA ASN A 341 -16.76 -0.32 -4.33
C ASN A 341 -16.31 -0.97 -5.63
N PRO A 342 -16.96 -0.71 -6.79
CA PRO A 342 -16.36 -0.97 -8.08
C PRO A 342 -15.16 -0.06 -8.31
N PHE A 343 -14.11 -0.61 -8.94
CA PHE A 343 -12.87 0.12 -9.15
C PHE A 343 -12.17 -0.24 -10.47
N PHE A 344 -11.29 0.66 -10.89
CA PHE A 344 -10.36 0.49 -12.00
C PHE A 344 -8.99 1.02 -11.59
N ASP A 345 -7.95 0.20 -11.80
CA ASP A 345 -6.57 0.54 -11.48
C ASP A 345 -5.70 0.42 -12.71
N THR A 346 -4.71 1.31 -12.83
CA THR A 346 -3.71 1.26 -13.90
C THR A 346 -2.34 1.69 -13.39
N GLY A 347 -1.29 1.19 -14.01
CA GLY A 347 0.08 1.55 -13.68
C GLY A 347 1.04 1.32 -14.84
N LYS A 348 2.15 2.08 -14.83
CA LYS A 348 3.17 2.05 -15.87
C LYS A 348 4.54 2.35 -15.31
N ILE A 349 5.55 1.68 -15.87
CA ILE A 349 6.96 2.05 -15.66
C ILE A 349 7.22 3.30 -16.49
N LEU A 350 7.78 4.34 -15.86
CA LEU A 350 8.22 5.58 -16.49
C LEU A 350 9.72 5.57 -16.75
N GLN A 351 10.49 4.95 -15.87
CA GLN A 351 11.93 4.79 -15.98
C GLN A 351 12.27 3.31 -15.78
N PRO A 352 12.74 2.62 -16.83
CA PRO A 352 13.17 1.22 -16.72
C PRO A 352 14.40 1.08 -15.82
N TYR A 353 14.47 -0.04 -15.08
CA TYR A 353 15.58 -0.37 -14.21
C TYR A 353 16.55 -1.34 -14.88
N ARG A 354 17.84 -0.98 -15.02
CA ARG A 354 18.93 -1.81 -15.58
C ARG A 354 18.58 -2.47 -16.92
N LEU A 355 17.84 -1.80 -17.78
CA LEU A 355 17.27 -2.36 -19.00
C LEU A 355 18.35 -2.84 -19.99
N VAL A 356 19.50 -2.13 -20.10
CA VAL A 356 20.59 -2.51 -20.98
C VAL A 356 21.15 -3.89 -20.59
N LYS A 357 21.47 -4.08 -19.31
CA LYS A 357 21.94 -5.37 -18.80
C LYS A 357 20.90 -6.48 -18.98
N GLN A 358 19.61 -6.17 -18.79
CA GLN A 358 18.53 -7.15 -18.99
C GLN A 358 18.43 -7.59 -20.48
N LYS A 359 18.64 -6.68 -21.43
CA LYS A 359 18.73 -7.01 -22.86
C LYS A 359 19.94 -7.90 -23.18
N GLU A 360 21.10 -7.55 -22.66
CA GLU A 360 22.35 -8.31 -22.85
C GLU A 360 22.29 -9.72 -22.29
N SER A 361 21.58 -9.92 -21.17
CA SER A 361 21.42 -11.24 -20.55
C SER A 361 20.42 -12.17 -21.25
N GLY A 362 19.69 -11.69 -22.24
CA GLY A 362 18.62 -12.44 -22.91
C GLY A 362 17.32 -12.60 -22.10
N LEU A 363 17.22 -11.97 -20.92
CA LEU A 363 16.04 -12.01 -20.05
C LEU A 363 15.07 -10.84 -20.34
N TYR A 364 14.97 -10.44 -21.59
CA TYR A 364 14.20 -9.31 -22.05
C TYR A 364 13.17 -9.71 -23.11
N SER A 365 11.90 -9.43 -22.85
CA SER A 365 10.78 -9.77 -23.74
C SER A 365 10.27 -8.62 -24.62
N GLY A 366 10.77 -7.39 -24.44
CA GLY A 366 10.46 -6.25 -25.29
C GLY A 366 9.21 -5.44 -24.95
N ASN A 367 8.66 -5.56 -23.76
CA ASN A 367 7.39 -4.93 -23.36
C ASN A 367 7.49 -4.00 -22.12
N GLU A 368 8.65 -3.38 -21.87
CA GLU A 368 8.91 -2.59 -20.66
C GLU A 368 8.00 -1.37 -20.49
N THR A 369 7.51 -0.80 -21.59
CA THR A 369 6.67 0.40 -21.56
C THR A 369 5.17 0.12 -21.53
N LYS A 370 4.77 -1.14 -21.51
CA LYS A 370 3.35 -1.52 -21.53
C LYS A 370 2.62 -1.03 -20.28
N THR A 371 1.42 -0.49 -20.50
CA THR A 371 0.54 -0.10 -19.41
C THR A 371 -0.16 -1.33 -18.83
N HIS A 372 -0.16 -1.45 -17.52
CA HIS A 372 -0.86 -2.46 -16.76
C HIS A 372 -2.18 -1.89 -16.26
N TYR A 373 -3.25 -2.64 -16.31
CA TYR A 373 -4.54 -2.22 -15.81
C TYR A 373 -5.38 -3.40 -15.30
N SER A 374 -6.29 -3.10 -14.42
CA SER A 374 -7.22 -4.07 -13.86
C SER A 374 -8.54 -3.42 -13.49
N ALA A 375 -9.58 -4.22 -13.39
CA ALA A 375 -10.89 -3.79 -12.90
C ALA A 375 -11.41 -4.80 -11.87
N GLY A 376 -12.22 -4.32 -10.95
CA GLY A 376 -12.76 -5.16 -9.90
C GLY A 376 -13.89 -4.50 -9.13
N ALA A 377 -14.31 -5.20 -8.09
CA ALA A 377 -15.30 -4.69 -7.14
C ALA A 377 -15.06 -5.31 -5.76
N GLY A 378 -15.59 -4.66 -4.73
CA GLY A 378 -15.48 -5.14 -3.36
C GLY A 378 -16.58 -4.65 -2.46
N LEU A 379 -16.47 -5.10 -1.22
CA LEU A 379 -17.28 -4.64 -0.09
C LEU A 379 -16.36 -4.08 0.98
N LYS A 380 -16.78 -2.98 1.59
CA LYS A 380 -16.10 -2.37 2.72
C LYS A 380 -16.99 -2.40 3.95
N LEU A 381 -16.40 -2.70 5.09
CA LEU A 381 -16.98 -2.54 6.40
C LEU A 381 -16.20 -1.44 7.13
N VAL A 382 -16.85 -0.32 7.37
CA VAL A 382 -16.25 0.85 8.01
C VAL A 382 -16.74 0.99 9.43
N MET A 383 -15.84 1.21 10.38
CA MET A 383 -16.17 1.47 11.78
C MET A 383 -15.68 2.86 12.20
N ASN A 384 -16.62 3.70 12.68
CA ASN A 384 -16.38 5.05 13.20
C ASN A 384 -15.59 5.96 12.24
N HIS A 385 -15.62 5.75 10.91
CA HIS A 385 -14.81 6.42 9.87
C HIS A 385 -13.29 6.32 10.08
N ASN A 386 -12.82 5.52 11.02
CA ASN A 386 -11.41 5.41 11.38
C ASN A 386 -10.79 4.05 11.07
N MET A 387 -11.61 3.02 10.89
CA MET A 387 -11.18 1.68 10.51
C MET A 387 -11.98 1.19 9.32
N VAL A 388 -11.30 0.65 8.32
CA VAL A 388 -11.90 0.11 7.10
C VAL A 388 -11.38 -1.31 6.88
N LEU A 389 -12.29 -2.26 6.80
CA LEU A 389 -12.04 -3.63 6.33
C LEU A 389 -12.53 -3.73 4.90
N SER A 390 -11.70 -4.17 3.97
CA SER A 390 -12.02 -4.29 2.55
C SER A 390 -11.92 -5.74 2.09
N PHE A 391 -12.92 -6.19 1.33
CA PHE A 391 -12.95 -7.48 0.66
C PHE A 391 -13.10 -7.21 -0.83
N GLU A 392 -12.02 -7.32 -1.58
CA GLU A 392 -11.96 -6.89 -2.98
C GLU A 392 -11.52 -8.03 -3.89
N ALA A 393 -12.11 -8.10 -5.08
CA ALA A 393 -11.70 -8.99 -6.14
C ALA A 393 -11.42 -8.19 -7.40
N ALA A 394 -10.27 -8.43 -8.03
CA ALA A 394 -9.83 -7.75 -9.24
C ALA A 394 -9.33 -8.75 -10.28
N ARG A 395 -9.44 -8.37 -11.55
CA ARG A 395 -8.91 -9.13 -12.67
C ARG A 395 -8.30 -8.20 -13.71
N PRO A 396 -7.07 -8.46 -14.17
CA PRO A 396 -6.53 -7.78 -15.33
C PRO A 396 -7.22 -8.26 -16.60
N PRO A 397 -7.61 -7.39 -17.54
CA PRO A 397 -8.34 -7.80 -18.76
C PRO A 397 -7.52 -8.62 -19.74
N CYS A 398 -6.18 -8.50 -19.70
CA CYS A 398 -5.25 -9.20 -20.61
C CYS A 398 -4.07 -9.72 -19.79
N ALA A 399 -4.23 -10.81 -19.03
CA ALA A 399 -3.12 -11.30 -18.25
C ALA A 399 -2.63 -12.67 -18.70
N PRO A 400 -1.31 -12.82 -18.81
CA PRO A 400 -0.69 -14.10 -18.54
C PRO A 400 -0.60 -14.42 -17.04
N LEU A 401 -0.93 -13.44 -16.14
CA LEU A 401 -0.89 -13.63 -14.70
C LEU A 401 -2.23 -14.18 -14.17
N PRO A 402 -2.24 -15.19 -13.30
CA PRO A 402 -3.46 -15.73 -12.73
C PRO A 402 -4.18 -14.64 -11.89
N PRO A 403 -5.52 -14.65 -11.84
CA PRO A 403 -6.29 -13.70 -11.04
C PRO A 403 -5.98 -13.89 -9.56
N SER A 404 -5.62 -12.80 -8.89
CA SER A 404 -5.46 -12.78 -7.44
C SER A 404 -6.67 -12.16 -6.77
N PRO A 405 -7.43 -12.88 -5.94
CA PRO A 405 -8.34 -12.25 -5.00
C PRO A 405 -7.52 -11.55 -3.92
N SER A 406 -7.79 -10.29 -3.66
CA SER A 406 -7.17 -9.54 -2.58
C SER A 406 -8.19 -9.22 -1.50
N PHE A 407 -7.86 -9.61 -0.26
CA PHE A 407 -8.57 -9.19 0.93
C PHE A 407 -7.60 -8.35 1.76
N GLY A 408 -7.92 -7.11 2.01
CA GLY A 408 -7.04 -6.20 2.75
C GLY A 408 -7.79 -5.46 3.84
N SER A 409 -7.14 -5.29 5.00
CA SER A 409 -7.52 -4.31 6.01
C SER A 409 -6.71 -3.05 5.77
N SER A 410 -7.36 -1.92 5.60
CA SER A 410 -6.73 -0.61 5.59
C SER A 410 -7.11 0.12 6.88
N SER A 411 -6.17 0.32 7.74
CA SER A 411 -6.27 1.18 8.93
C SER A 411 -5.49 2.49 8.73
#